data_83fa27abb3535dc3a9fce475616815a2
#
_entry.id   83fa27abb3535dc3a9fce475616815a2
#
_cell.length_a   1.000
_cell.length_b   1.000
_cell.length_c   1.000
_cell.angle_alpha   90.00
_cell.angle_beta   90.00
_cell.angle_gamma   90.00
#
_symmetry.space_group_name_H-M   'P 1'
#
loop_
_entity.id
_entity.type
_entity.pdbx_description
1 polymer ?
#
loop_
_entity_poly.entity_id
_entity_poly.type
_entity_poly.pdbx_seq_one_letter_code
_entity_poly.pdbx_strand_id
1 'polypeptide(L)'
;MKYLLLLLLSLSLNAELDLTIPEQPAAHIPPQKKFLQFIEIKEPPTKTQLVTFWTLNVLDVYTTHQSLKKENVYETNPLYSKKPELEELILGKLIIGTIIHNNFERNQLRFTNVFLTYAVINNYEYM
;
A
#
# COMPACT_ATOMS: atom_id res chain seq x y z
N MET A 1 -3.37 -20.04 1.87
CA MET A 1 -3.47 -18.58 2.07
C MET A 1 -2.17 -17.93 2.57
N LYS A 2 -1.45 -18.48 3.55
CA LYS A 2 -0.12 -17.94 3.97
C LYS A 2 0.85 -17.72 2.80
N TYR A 3 0.91 -18.66 1.86
CA TYR A 3 1.77 -18.57 0.67
C TYR A 3 1.30 -17.54 -0.36
N LEU A 4 -0.01 -17.28 -0.45
CA LEU A 4 -0.55 -16.24 -1.34
C LEU A 4 -0.16 -14.84 -0.86
N LEU A 5 -0.18 -14.60 0.45
CA LEU A 5 0.28 -13.36 1.06
C LEU A 5 1.77 -13.13 0.88
N LEU A 6 2.58 -14.19 1.01
CA LEU A 6 4.02 -14.14 0.74
C LEU A 6 4.30 -13.88 -0.75
N LEU A 7 3.48 -14.45 -1.65
CA LEU A 7 3.59 -14.22 -3.10
C LEU A 7 3.23 -12.76 -3.44
N LEU A 8 2.18 -12.21 -2.84
CA LEU A 8 1.80 -10.80 -3.02
C LEU A 8 2.86 -9.85 -2.44
N LEU A 9 3.47 -10.21 -1.31
CA LEU A 9 4.58 -9.46 -0.73
C LEU A 9 5.81 -9.49 -1.64
N SER A 10 6.14 -10.66 -2.21
CA SER A 10 7.27 -10.82 -3.15
C SER A 10 7.02 -10.09 -4.47
N LEU A 11 5.79 -10.08 -4.97
CA LEU A 11 5.40 -9.32 -6.16
C LEU A 11 5.48 -7.81 -5.94
N SER A 12 5.06 -7.32 -4.76
CA SER A 12 5.20 -5.90 -4.43
C SER A 12 6.66 -5.48 -4.27
N LEU A 13 7.50 -6.33 -3.67
CA LEU A 13 8.94 -6.10 -3.54
C LEU A 13 9.68 -6.20 -4.88
N ASN A 14 9.35 -7.17 -5.73
CA ASN A 14 9.97 -7.33 -7.06
C ASN A 14 9.54 -6.23 -8.05
N ALA A 15 8.29 -5.75 -7.97
CA ALA A 15 7.83 -4.61 -8.77
C ALA A 15 8.54 -3.29 -8.38
N GLU A 16 9.16 -3.25 -7.20
CA GLU A 16 9.92 -2.12 -6.70
C GLU A 16 11.41 -2.19 -7.03
N LEU A 17 11.91 -3.38 -7.40
CA LEU A 17 13.31 -3.63 -7.75
C LEU A 17 13.62 -3.48 -9.23
N ASP A 18 12.69 -2.96 -10.05
CA ASP A 18 13.00 -2.55 -11.41
C ASP A 18 13.79 -1.22 -11.39
N LEU A 19 15.04 -1.34 -10.91
CA LEU A 19 16.08 -0.32 -10.92
C LEU A 19 16.68 -0.20 -12.33
N THR A 20 15.86 -0.04 -13.35
CA THR A 20 16.34 0.51 -14.60
C THR A 20 16.60 1.99 -14.39
N ILE A 21 17.76 2.27 -13.79
CA ILE A 21 18.36 3.59 -13.80
C ILE A 21 18.72 3.85 -15.25
N PRO A 22 18.09 4.81 -15.96
CA PRO A 22 18.60 5.20 -17.25
C PRO A 22 20.03 5.69 -17.05
N GLU A 23 20.98 5.08 -17.75
CA GLU A 23 22.37 5.55 -17.79
C GLU A 23 22.38 6.97 -18.38
N GLN A 24 22.28 7.97 -17.50
CA GLN A 24 22.64 9.32 -17.87
C GLN A 24 24.17 9.46 -17.82
N PRO A 25 24.79 10.10 -18.82
CA PRO A 25 26.24 10.32 -18.83
C PRO A 25 26.62 11.06 -17.53
N ALA A 26 27.61 10.51 -16.86
CA ALA A 26 28.07 10.92 -15.54
C ALA A 26 28.56 12.38 -15.51
N ALA A 27 27.66 13.32 -15.31
CA ALA A 27 28.01 14.61 -14.76
C ALA A 27 28.48 14.37 -13.31
N HIS A 28 29.65 14.86 -12.95
CA HIS A 28 30.23 14.70 -11.62
C HIS A 28 29.42 15.53 -10.60
N ILE A 29 28.31 14.95 -10.14
CA ILE A 29 27.42 15.56 -9.15
C ILE A 29 27.95 15.19 -7.77
N PRO A 30 28.21 16.15 -6.87
CA PRO A 30 28.64 15.85 -5.51
C PRO A 30 27.62 14.95 -4.76
N PRO A 31 28.07 14.03 -3.89
CA PRO A 31 27.21 13.01 -3.26
C PRO A 31 25.98 13.56 -2.54
N GLN A 32 26.10 14.75 -1.93
CA GLN A 32 24.99 15.40 -1.22
C GLN A 32 23.86 15.86 -2.16
N LYS A 33 24.19 16.34 -3.37
CA LYS A 33 23.19 16.73 -4.38
C LYS A 33 22.47 15.50 -4.96
N LYS A 34 23.14 14.35 -5.10
CA LYS A 34 22.51 13.10 -5.55
C LYS A 34 21.44 12.61 -4.57
N PHE A 35 21.71 12.72 -3.27
CA PHE A 35 20.75 12.32 -2.23
C PHE A 35 19.51 13.21 -2.22
N LEU A 36 19.69 14.55 -2.32
CA LEU A 36 18.59 15.50 -2.38
C LEU A 36 17.77 15.38 -3.67
N GLN A 37 18.41 15.11 -4.82
CA GLN A 37 17.71 14.83 -6.07
C GLN A 37 16.87 13.56 -5.99
N PHE A 38 17.35 12.53 -5.31
CA PHE A 38 16.59 11.30 -5.10
C PHE A 38 15.29 11.53 -4.31
N ILE A 39 15.29 12.50 -3.39
CA ILE A 39 14.11 12.89 -2.60
C ILE A 39 13.17 13.81 -3.41
N GLU A 40 13.69 14.60 -4.33
CA GLU A 40 12.92 15.60 -5.11
C GLU A 40 12.26 15.07 -6.39
N ILE A 41 12.60 13.85 -6.86
CA ILE A 41 12.00 13.29 -8.06
C ILE A 41 10.55 12.90 -7.78
N LYS A 42 9.63 13.75 -8.19
CA LYS A 42 8.18 13.49 -8.18
C LYS A 42 7.80 12.62 -9.36
N GLU A 43 7.91 11.31 -9.17
CA GLU A 43 7.53 10.34 -10.19
C GLU A 43 6.12 9.80 -9.95
N PRO A 44 5.30 9.69 -11.01
CA PRO A 44 3.99 9.08 -10.90
C PRO A 44 4.12 7.59 -10.51
N PRO A 45 3.13 7.05 -9.80
CA PRO A 45 3.08 5.63 -9.50
C PRO A 45 3.10 4.76 -10.76
N THR A 46 3.74 3.61 -10.68
CA THR A 46 3.68 2.61 -11.75
C THR A 46 2.31 1.94 -11.78
N LYS A 47 1.92 1.39 -12.94
CA LYS A 47 0.69 0.60 -13.07
C LYS A 47 0.66 -0.57 -12.07
N THR A 48 1.80 -1.24 -11.89
CA THR A 48 1.92 -2.36 -10.94
C THR A 48 1.68 -1.90 -9.50
N GLN A 49 2.24 -0.77 -9.10
CA GLN A 49 1.99 -0.21 -7.75
C GLN A 49 0.52 0.13 -7.52
N LEU A 50 -0.16 0.68 -8.53
CA LEU A 50 -1.58 0.99 -8.47
C LEU A 50 -2.44 -0.28 -8.39
N VAL A 51 -2.14 -1.30 -9.20
CA VAL A 51 -2.83 -2.60 -9.13
C VAL A 51 -2.62 -3.24 -7.76
N THR A 52 -1.38 -3.25 -7.26
CA THR A 52 -1.05 -3.75 -5.92
C THR A 52 -1.83 -3.00 -4.84
N PHE A 53 -1.88 -1.68 -4.93
CA PHE A 53 -2.62 -0.82 -3.99
C PHE A 53 -4.10 -1.20 -3.91
N TRP A 54 -4.78 -1.30 -5.04
CA TRP A 54 -6.20 -1.65 -5.06
C TRP A 54 -6.46 -3.10 -4.63
N THR A 55 -5.59 -4.03 -5.00
CA THR A 55 -5.66 -5.42 -4.54
C THR A 55 -5.54 -5.51 -3.02
N LEU A 56 -4.58 -4.80 -2.43
CA LEU A 56 -4.39 -4.74 -0.99
C LEU A 56 -5.58 -4.09 -0.27
N ASN A 57 -6.20 -3.05 -0.84
CA ASN A 57 -7.41 -2.46 -0.28
C ASN A 57 -8.58 -3.45 -0.25
N VAL A 58 -8.78 -4.25 -1.31
CA VAL A 58 -9.80 -5.30 -1.34
C VAL A 58 -9.52 -6.38 -0.28
N LEU A 59 -8.27 -6.82 -0.18
CA LEU A 59 -7.87 -7.81 0.82
C LEU A 59 -8.03 -7.28 2.25
N ASP A 60 -7.72 -6.01 2.48
CA ASP A 60 -7.86 -5.39 3.79
C ASP A 60 -9.34 -5.29 4.20
N VAL A 61 -10.23 -4.88 3.29
CA VAL A 61 -11.68 -4.92 3.54
C VAL A 61 -12.15 -6.33 3.91
N TYR A 62 -11.72 -7.32 3.14
CA TYR A 62 -12.12 -8.71 3.38
C TYR A 62 -11.63 -9.23 4.73
N THR A 63 -10.34 -9.07 5.02
CA THR A 63 -9.74 -9.57 6.25
C THR A 63 -10.26 -8.82 7.48
N THR A 64 -10.46 -7.50 7.38
CA THR A 64 -11.08 -6.69 8.43
C THR A 64 -12.50 -7.16 8.70
N HIS A 65 -13.33 -7.29 7.67
CA HIS A 65 -14.71 -7.74 7.83
C HIS A 65 -14.80 -9.14 8.47
N GLN A 66 -13.93 -10.07 8.08
CA GLN A 66 -13.91 -11.40 8.69
C GLN A 66 -13.45 -11.38 10.15
N SER A 67 -12.41 -10.61 10.48
CA SER A 67 -11.92 -10.51 11.85
C SER A 67 -12.95 -9.85 12.78
N LEU A 68 -13.70 -8.88 12.31
CA LEU A 68 -14.73 -8.17 13.08
C LEU A 68 -15.97 -9.03 13.43
N LYS A 69 -16.13 -10.20 12.82
CA LYS A 69 -17.18 -11.16 13.20
C LYS A 69 -16.92 -11.78 14.58
N LYS A 70 -15.70 -11.71 15.07
CA LYS A 70 -15.36 -12.18 16.42
C LYS A 70 -15.83 -11.15 17.46
N GLU A 71 -16.31 -11.64 18.61
CA GLU A 71 -16.94 -10.80 19.64
C GLU A 71 -16.02 -9.73 20.21
N ASN A 72 -14.74 -10.07 20.40
CA ASN A 72 -13.76 -9.21 21.07
C ASN A 72 -12.84 -8.43 20.12
N VAL A 73 -13.14 -8.42 18.81
CA VAL A 73 -12.37 -7.70 17.79
C VAL A 73 -13.13 -6.45 17.37
N TYR A 74 -12.44 -5.32 17.38
CA TYR A 74 -12.98 -4.00 17.04
C TYR A 74 -12.07 -3.30 16.06
N GLU A 75 -12.65 -2.47 15.18
CA GLU A 75 -11.90 -1.59 14.29
C GLU A 75 -11.19 -0.51 15.10
N THR A 76 -9.91 -0.32 14.83
CA THR A 76 -9.07 0.67 15.51
C THR A 76 -8.93 1.97 14.73
N ASN A 77 -9.27 1.97 13.45
CA ASN A 77 -9.22 3.18 12.63
C ASN A 77 -10.37 4.13 13.03
N PRO A 78 -10.06 5.35 13.49
CA PRO A 78 -11.07 6.29 13.99
C PRO A 78 -12.04 6.81 12.92
N LEU A 79 -11.78 6.53 11.64
CA LEU A 79 -12.66 6.89 10.52
C LEU A 79 -13.88 5.97 10.39
N TYR A 80 -13.88 4.83 11.08
CA TYR A 80 -14.95 3.85 11.07
C TYR A 80 -15.62 3.72 12.44
N SER A 81 -16.82 3.16 12.45
CA SER A 81 -17.43 2.70 13.69
C SER A 81 -16.61 1.55 14.31
N LYS A 82 -16.85 1.21 15.58
CA LYS A 82 -16.13 0.11 16.24
C LYS A 82 -16.38 -1.26 15.59
N LYS A 83 -17.55 -1.43 14.99
CA LYS A 83 -17.91 -2.64 14.20
C LYS A 83 -18.60 -2.17 12.91
N PRO A 84 -17.80 -1.70 11.94
CA PRO A 84 -18.35 -1.20 10.69
C PRO A 84 -18.99 -2.34 9.88
N GLU A 85 -20.05 -2.03 9.19
CA GLU A 85 -20.64 -2.92 8.19
C GLU A 85 -19.74 -3.00 6.94
N LEU A 86 -19.96 -4.01 6.12
CA LEU A 86 -19.16 -4.23 4.92
C LEU A 86 -19.22 -3.02 3.97
N GLU A 87 -20.42 -2.43 3.81
CA GLU A 87 -20.62 -1.24 2.97
C GLU A 87 -19.83 -0.03 3.47
N GLU A 88 -19.76 0.16 4.79
CA GLU A 88 -18.97 1.24 5.41
C GLU A 88 -17.48 1.08 5.11
N LEU A 89 -16.97 -0.16 5.25
CA LEU A 89 -15.58 -0.47 4.91
C LEU A 89 -15.27 -0.25 3.42
N ILE A 90 -16.14 -0.71 2.53
CA ILE A 90 -15.96 -0.54 1.08
C ILE A 90 -15.98 0.94 0.72
N LEU A 91 -16.98 1.68 1.20
CA LEU A 91 -17.14 3.11 0.86
C LEU A 91 -15.94 3.93 1.37
N GLY A 92 -15.51 3.69 2.61
CA GLY A 92 -14.34 4.37 3.18
C GLY A 92 -13.07 4.08 2.38
N LYS A 93 -12.85 2.83 1.98
CA LYS A 93 -11.69 2.45 1.15
C LYS A 93 -11.75 3.04 -0.26
N LEU A 94 -12.93 3.12 -0.86
CA LEU A 94 -13.09 3.76 -2.17
C LEU A 94 -12.78 5.26 -2.12
N ILE A 95 -13.29 5.97 -1.13
CA ILE A 95 -13.07 7.42 -0.98
C ILE A 95 -11.59 7.70 -0.72
N ILE A 96 -11.02 7.10 0.33
CA ILE A 96 -9.62 7.32 0.72
C ILE A 96 -8.69 6.80 -0.37
N GLY A 97 -8.98 5.61 -0.92
CA GLY A 97 -8.19 5.01 -1.99
C GLY A 97 -8.16 5.87 -3.25
N THR A 98 -9.26 6.51 -3.62
CA THR A 98 -9.31 7.42 -4.77
C THR A 98 -8.48 8.68 -4.51
N ILE A 99 -8.53 9.23 -3.30
CA ILE A 99 -7.70 10.38 -2.93
C ILE A 99 -6.22 10.01 -3.02
N ILE A 100 -5.81 8.87 -2.48
CA ILE A 100 -4.43 8.39 -2.53
C ILE A 100 -4.00 8.14 -3.98
N HIS A 101 -4.82 7.43 -4.77
CA HIS A 101 -4.54 7.12 -6.17
C HIS A 101 -4.24 8.39 -6.99
N ASN A 102 -5.01 9.47 -6.76
CA ASN A 102 -4.92 10.69 -7.56
C ASN A 102 -3.83 11.66 -7.09
N ASN A 103 -3.37 11.54 -5.85
CA ASN A 103 -2.48 12.55 -5.24
C ASN A 103 -1.11 12.01 -4.84
N PHE A 104 -0.94 10.68 -4.69
CA PHE A 104 0.31 10.12 -4.21
C PHE A 104 1.30 9.90 -5.34
N GLU A 105 2.55 10.21 -5.04
CA GLU A 105 3.72 9.92 -5.86
C GLU A 105 4.19 8.48 -5.65
N ARG A 106 5.08 8.00 -6.51
CA ARG A 106 5.62 6.64 -6.50
C ARG A 106 6.10 6.18 -5.10
N ASN A 107 6.91 7.00 -4.43
CA ASN A 107 7.46 6.64 -3.12
C ASN A 107 6.38 6.63 -2.02
N GLN A 108 5.45 7.57 -2.07
CA GLN A 108 4.34 7.61 -1.10
C GLN A 108 3.43 6.40 -1.25
N LEU A 109 3.10 6.02 -2.49
CA LEU A 109 2.30 4.84 -2.76
C LEU A 109 3.03 3.54 -2.37
N ARG A 110 4.35 3.51 -2.54
CA ARG A 110 5.20 2.41 -2.07
C ARG A 110 5.05 2.19 -0.56
N PHE A 111 5.23 3.23 0.24
CA PHE A 111 5.04 3.16 1.69
C PHE A 111 3.61 2.75 2.05
N THR A 112 2.60 3.30 1.36
CA THR A 112 1.20 2.95 1.57
C THR A 112 0.95 1.46 1.32
N ASN A 113 1.52 0.89 0.25
CA ASN A 113 1.41 -0.54 -0.04
C ASN A 113 2.05 -1.41 1.04
N VAL A 114 3.20 -1.00 1.60
CA VAL A 114 3.83 -1.70 2.74
C VAL A 114 2.90 -1.67 3.96
N PHE A 115 2.32 -0.53 4.30
CA PHE A 115 1.37 -0.42 5.42
C PHE A 115 0.12 -1.25 5.21
N LEU A 116 -0.47 -1.24 4.01
CA LEU A 116 -1.63 -2.05 3.69
C LEU A 116 -1.31 -3.55 3.78
N THR A 117 -0.13 -3.96 3.32
CA THR A 117 0.31 -5.36 3.46
C THR A 117 0.38 -5.76 4.93
N TYR A 118 0.97 -4.91 5.77
CA TYR A 118 1.03 -5.16 7.21
C TYR A 118 -0.38 -5.26 7.83
N ALA A 119 -1.30 -4.34 7.48
CA ALA A 119 -2.66 -4.37 7.95
C ALA A 119 -3.39 -5.66 7.57
N VAL A 120 -3.26 -6.11 6.31
CA VAL A 120 -3.85 -7.36 5.82
C VAL A 120 -3.31 -8.57 6.58
N ILE A 121 -1.99 -8.63 6.82
CA ILE A 121 -1.35 -9.72 7.59
C ILE A 121 -1.88 -9.72 9.02
N ASN A 122 -1.88 -8.56 9.66
CA ASN A 122 -2.36 -8.42 11.04
C ASN A 122 -3.83 -8.83 11.16
N ASN A 123 -4.70 -8.35 10.28
CA ASN A 123 -6.11 -8.72 10.29
C ASN A 123 -6.32 -10.23 10.06
N TYR A 124 -5.48 -10.83 9.22
CA TYR A 124 -5.54 -12.27 8.96
C TYR A 124 -5.23 -13.11 10.20
N GLU A 125 -4.36 -12.64 11.10
CA GLU A 125 -4.06 -13.34 12.35
C GLU A 125 -5.27 -13.35 13.30
N TYR A 126 -6.18 -12.39 13.17
CA TYR A 126 -7.41 -12.30 13.97
C TYR A 126 -8.63 -12.97 13.31
N MET A 127 -8.52 -13.46 12.07
CA MET A 127 -9.57 -14.24 11.41
C MET A 127 -9.71 -15.64 12.02
#